data_9d06d9040fa53290be112115f5d947f7
#
_entry.id   9d06d9040fa53290be112115f5d947f7
#
_cell.length_a   1.000
_cell.length_b   1.000
_cell.length_c   1.000
_cell.angle_alpha   90.00
_cell.angle_beta   90.00
_cell.angle_gamma   90.00
#
_symmetry.space_group_name_H-M   'P 1'
#
loop_
_entity.id
_entity.type
_entity.pdbx_description
1 polymer ?
#
loop_
_entity_poly.entity_id
_entity_poly.type
_entity_poly.pdbx_seq_one_letter_code
_entity_poly.pdbx_strand_id
1 'polypeptide(L)'
;MSEKTIALLGQPNSGKSTLFNGLTGSRQHVGNWPGKTVERKDGSFVHKDTTYKIIDLPGTYSLSANSDEEVVTRNYIASGQADVVCILADASQLNRSLFMLADYTGIRVPVVLLLNMMDVAKSQGKQIDTNGIAKSLGIPVVPLVAADKKQYGTFFRMLESIDKNAS
;
A
#
# COMPACT_ATOMS: atom_id res chain seq x y z
N MET A 1 -5.47 7.38 -22.63
CA MET A 1 -5.42 7.43 -21.15
C MET A 1 -5.39 6.02 -20.60
N SER A 2 -4.41 5.67 -19.82
CA SER A 2 -4.33 4.33 -19.24
C SER A 2 -4.99 4.28 -17.85
N GLU A 3 -5.32 3.09 -17.42
CA GLU A 3 -5.91 2.85 -16.11
C GLU A 3 -5.15 1.73 -15.41
N LYS A 4 -4.80 1.96 -14.16
CA LYS A 4 -4.08 0.99 -13.32
C LYS A 4 -4.79 0.89 -11.98
N THR A 5 -4.67 -0.26 -11.34
CA THR A 5 -5.31 -0.53 -10.05
C THR A 5 -4.25 -0.79 -8.99
N ILE A 6 -4.37 -0.08 -7.88
CA ILE A 6 -3.49 -0.22 -6.72
C ILE A 6 -4.28 -0.87 -5.59
N ALA A 7 -3.76 -1.96 -5.04
CA ALA A 7 -4.26 -2.52 -3.80
C ALA A 7 -3.46 -1.94 -2.65
N LEU A 8 -4.12 -1.27 -1.72
CA LEU A 8 -3.45 -0.64 -0.57
C LEU A 8 -3.69 -1.48 0.67
N LEU A 9 -2.60 -1.91 1.27
CA LEU A 9 -2.58 -2.71 2.49
C LEU A 9 -1.81 -1.99 3.58
N GLY A 10 -2.07 -2.35 4.82
CA GLY A 10 -1.33 -1.82 5.95
C GLY A 10 -1.93 -2.29 7.24
N GLN A 11 -1.09 -2.34 8.28
CA GLN A 11 -1.57 -2.61 9.63
C GLN A 11 -2.44 -1.46 10.12
N PRO A 12 -3.34 -1.71 11.07
CA PRO A 12 -4.06 -0.62 11.72
C PRO A 12 -3.08 0.44 12.25
N ASN A 13 -3.44 1.70 12.09
CA ASN A 13 -2.64 2.85 12.55
C ASN A 13 -1.32 3.06 11.81
N SER A 14 -1.17 2.48 10.61
CA SER A 14 0.02 2.70 9.77
C SER A 14 -0.04 4.02 9.00
N GLY A 15 -1.18 4.70 9.02
CA GLY A 15 -1.40 5.90 8.21
C GLY A 15 -2.08 5.62 6.88
N LYS A 16 -2.65 4.43 6.72
CA LYS A 16 -3.27 3.99 5.47
C LYS A 16 -4.44 4.90 5.07
N SER A 17 -5.33 5.23 5.99
CA SER A 17 -6.46 6.13 5.71
C SER A 17 -5.98 7.52 5.31
N THR A 18 -4.93 8.01 5.95
CA THR A 18 -4.36 9.32 5.63
C THR A 18 -3.85 9.35 4.20
N LEU A 19 -3.13 8.33 3.79
CA LEU A 19 -2.63 8.23 2.42
C LEU A 19 -3.76 8.09 1.42
N PHE A 20 -4.72 7.20 1.70
CA PHE A 20 -5.87 6.98 0.82
C PHE A 20 -6.65 8.29 0.61
N ASN A 21 -6.95 9.00 1.70
CA ASN A 21 -7.67 10.28 1.61
C ASN A 21 -6.85 11.35 0.91
N GLY A 22 -5.54 11.37 1.15
CA GLY A 22 -4.65 12.34 0.50
C GLY A 22 -4.54 12.15 -1.00
N LEU A 23 -4.61 10.91 -1.47
CA LEU A 23 -4.55 10.59 -2.90
C LEU A 23 -5.90 10.83 -3.60
N THR A 24 -6.99 10.42 -2.98
CA THR A 24 -8.29 10.38 -3.64
C THR A 24 -9.16 11.61 -3.41
N GLY A 25 -8.98 12.30 -2.30
CA GLY A 25 -9.80 13.46 -1.95
C GLY A 25 -11.28 13.09 -1.89
N SER A 26 -12.09 13.75 -2.69
CA SER A 26 -13.54 13.50 -2.78
C SER A 26 -13.89 12.35 -3.73
N ARG A 27 -12.91 11.78 -4.43
CA ARG A 27 -13.14 10.72 -5.42
C ARG A 27 -13.13 9.36 -4.75
N GLN A 28 -14.02 9.17 -3.79
CA GLN A 28 -14.14 7.94 -3.01
C GLN A 28 -15.53 7.35 -3.12
N HIS A 29 -15.60 6.05 -3.08
CA HIS A 29 -16.84 5.29 -3.00
C HIS A 29 -16.75 4.30 -1.86
N VAL A 30 -17.77 4.24 -1.02
CA VAL A 30 -17.81 3.36 0.14
C VAL A 30 -19.00 2.39 -0.03
N GLY A 31 -18.73 1.11 0.21
CA GLY A 31 -19.75 0.07 0.15
C GLY A 31 -19.29 -1.11 0.99
N ASN A 32 -19.81 -2.28 0.68
CA ASN A 32 -19.39 -3.53 1.33
C ASN A 32 -18.85 -4.50 0.29
N TRP A 33 -17.92 -5.34 0.71
CA TRP A 33 -17.48 -6.46 -0.12
C TRP A 33 -18.65 -7.41 -0.37
N PRO A 34 -18.81 -7.95 -1.60
CA PRO A 34 -19.95 -8.81 -1.93
C PRO A 34 -20.11 -9.96 -0.93
N GLY A 35 -21.32 -10.11 -0.38
CA GLY A 35 -21.65 -11.17 0.55
C GLY A 35 -21.02 -11.06 1.93
N LYS A 36 -20.42 -9.91 2.25
CA LYS A 36 -19.70 -9.69 3.54
C LYS A 36 -20.20 -8.41 4.21
N THR A 37 -19.98 -8.34 5.51
CA THR A 37 -20.21 -7.12 6.29
C THR A 37 -18.95 -6.24 6.36
N VAL A 38 -17.92 -6.60 5.61
CA VAL A 38 -16.65 -5.89 5.57
C VAL A 38 -16.78 -4.67 4.65
N GLU A 39 -16.38 -3.50 5.14
CA GLU A 39 -16.44 -2.26 4.37
C GLU A 39 -15.43 -2.28 3.24
N ARG A 40 -15.84 -1.80 2.07
CA ARG A 40 -15.00 -1.63 0.91
C ARG A 40 -14.90 -0.13 0.58
N LYS A 41 -13.69 0.39 0.52
CA LYS A 41 -13.42 1.75 0.08
C LYS A 41 -12.62 1.73 -1.21
N ASP A 42 -13.17 2.36 -2.23
CA ASP A 42 -12.52 2.54 -3.52
C ASP A 42 -12.30 4.02 -3.74
N GLY A 43 -11.24 4.36 -4.43
CA GLY A 43 -11.00 5.74 -4.83
C GLY A 43 -10.25 5.79 -6.13
N SER A 44 -10.04 7.00 -6.62
CA SER A 44 -9.24 7.21 -7.83
C SER A 44 -8.49 8.52 -7.75
N PHE A 45 -7.38 8.58 -8.48
CA PHE A 45 -6.64 9.81 -8.70
C PHE A 45 -5.98 9.74 -10.07
N VAL A 46 -5.61 10.89 -10.61
CA VAL A 46 -4.94 10.97 -11.90
C VAL A 46 -3.53 11.49 -11.68
N HIS A 47 -2.56 10.80 -12.28
CA HIS A 47 -1.19 11.26 -12.30
C HIS A 47 -0.68 11.16 -13.75
N LYS A 48 -0.34 12.32 -14.33
CA LYS A 48 -0.01 12.43 -15.75
C LYS A 48 -1.19 11.88 -16.57
N ASP A 49 -0.96 10.95 -17.48
CA ASP A 49 -2.00 10.44 -18.37
C ASP A 49 -2.63 9.13 -17.88
N THR A 50 -2.38 8.77 -16.63
CA THR A 50 -2.88 7.52 -16.06
C THR A 50 -3.88 7.80 -14.94
N THR A 51 -5.03 7.12 -15.00
CA THR A 51 -5.99 7.09 -13.90
C THR A 51 -5.67 5.88 -13.04
N TYR A 52 -5.43 6.12 -11.76
CA TYR A 52 -5.16 5.06 -10.79
C TYR A 52 -6.40 4.84 -9.95
N LYS A 53 -6.90 3.62 -9.98
CA LYS A 53 -7.89 3.16 -9.00
C LYS A 53 -7.15 2.64 -7.79
N ILE A 54 -7.60 3.01 -6.62
CA ILE A 54 -6.99 2.54 -5.38
C ILE A 54 -8.07 1.85 -4.55
N ILE A 55 -7.80 0.62 -4.19
CA ILE A 55 -8.69 -0.19 -3.36
C ILE A 55 -8.09 -0.29 -1.98
N ASP A 56 -8.80 0.21 -0.98
CA ASP A 56 -8.36 0.13 0.41
C ASP A 56 -8.77 -1.23 0.96
N LEU A 57 -7.81 -2.14 1.07
CA LEU A 57 -8.06 -3.46 1.63
C LEU A 57 -8.07 -3.39 3.16
N PRO A 58 -8.84 -4.27 3.82
CA PRO A 58 -8.89 -4.28 5.28
C PRO A 58 -7.50 -4.45 5.90
N GLY A 59 -7.23 -3.72 6.98
CA GLY A 59 -5.98 -3.86 7.71
C GLY A 59 -5.94 -5.20 8.42
N THR A 60 -5.06 -6.08 7.98
CA THR A 60 -4.89 -7.40 8.56
C THR A 60 -3.47 -7.60 9.04
N TYR A 61 -3.29 -8.53 9.99
CA TYR A 61 -1.98 -8.89 10.49
C TYR A 61 -1.38 -10.09 9.75
N SER A 62 -2.21 -10.87 9.06
CA SER A 62 -1.76 -12.10 8.39
C SER A 62 -2.76 -12.51 7.32
N LEU A 63 -2.27 -13.04 6.20
CA LEU A 63 -3.12 -13.64 5.16
C LEU A 63 -3.58 -15.06 5.52
N SER A 64 -2.99 -15.66 6.54
CA SER A 64 -3.30 -17.05 6.90
C SER A 64 -4.43 -17.21 7.89
N ALA A 65 -4.89 -16.13 8.53
CA ALA A 65 -5.99 -16.20 9.48
C ALA A 65 -7.34 -16.29 8.74
N ASN A 66 -8.40 -16.55 9.50
CA ASN A 66 -9.71 -16.90 8.95
C ASN A 66 -10.79 -15.84 9.15
N SER A 67 -10.41 -14.60 9.54
CA SER A 67 -11.40 -13.53 9.64
C SER A 67 -11.93 -13.15 8.25
N ASP A 68 -13.12 -12.56 8.21
CA ASP A 68 -13.69 -12.11 6.95
C ASP A 68 -12.80 -11.09 6.25
N GLU A 69 -12.16 -10.19 7.03
CA GLU A 69 -11.25 -9.20 6.50
C GLU A 69 -10.06 -9.85 5.79
N GLU A 70 -9.49 -10.88 6.39
CA GLU A 70 -8.33 -11.55 5.82
C GLU A 70 -8.71 -12.39 4.59
N VAL A 71 -9.87 -13.02 4.61
CA VAL A 71 -10.40 -13.75 3.46
C VAL A 71 -10.61 -12.79 2.28
N VAL A 72 -11.22 -11.63 2.52
CA VAL A 72 -11.43 -10.61 1.49
C VAL A 72 -10.11 -10.16 0.89
N THR A 73 -9.14 -9.84 1.74
CA THR A 73 -7.82 -9.37 1.29
C THR A 73 -7.12 -10.43 0.45
N ARG A 74 -7.06 -11.66 0.95
CA ARG A 74 -6.42 -12.77 0.24
C ARG A 74 -7.06 -13.04 -1.12
N ASN A 75 -8.38 -13.08 -1.15
CA ASN A 75 -9.11 -13.35 -2.40
C ASN A 75 -8.92 -12.23 -3.41
N TYR A 76 -8.92 -10.98 -2.97
CA TYR A 76 -8.70 -9.86 -3.88
C TYR A 76 -7.31 -9.91 -4.51
N ILE A 77 -6.29 -10.14 -3.70
CA ILE A 77 -4.92 -10.24 -4.21
C ILE A 77 -4.78 -11.43 -5.17
N ALA A 78 -5.36 -12.56 -4.83
CA ALA A 78 -5.29 -13.76 -5.67
C ALA A 78 -6.05 -13.60 -6.99
N SER A 79 -7.03 -12.68 -7.05
CA SER A 79 -7.82 -12.45 -8.26
C SER A 79 -7.02 -11.84 -9.41
N GLY A 80 -5.88 -11.23 -9.12
CA GLY A 80 -5.05 -10.58 -10.14
C GLY A 80 -5.60 -9.25 -10.65
N GLN A 81 -6.62 -8.69 -10.00
CA GLN A 81 -7.20 -7.40 -10.41
C GLN A 81 -6.26 -6.22 -10.16
N ALA A 82 -5.39 -6.32 -9.16
CA ALA A 82 -4.46 -5.25 -8.83
C ALA A 82 -3.24 -5.31 -9.76
N ASP A 83 -2.81 -4.16 -10.24
CA ASP A 83 -1.57 -4.04 -11.02
C ASP A 83 -0.34 -3.91 -10.11
N VAL A 84 -0.55 -3.42 -8.89
CA VAL A 84 0.50 -3.30 -7.88
C VAL A 84 -0.13 -3.39 -6.50
N VAL A 85 0.58 -4.02 -5.57
CA VAL A 85 0.20 -4.09 -4.16
C VAL A 85 1.14 -3.18 -3.38
N CYS A 86 0.58 -2.15 -2.75
CA CYS A 86 1.35 -1.23 -1.91
C CYS A 86 1.05 -1.53 -0.45
N ILE A 87 2.09 -1.88 0.30
CA ILE A 87 1.96 -2.21 1.72
C ILE A 87 2.52 -1.04 2.52
N LEU A 88 1.65 -0.41 3.30
CA LEU A 88 2.03 0.73 4.12
C LEU A 88 2.47 0.24 5.50
N ALA A 89 3.67 0.61 5.89
CA ALA A 89 4.27 0.21 7.15
C ALA A 89 4.70 1.45 7.94
N ASP A 90 4.69 1.33 9.26
CA ASP A 90 5.14 2.38 10.16
C ASP A 90 6.64 2.24 10.37
N ALA A 91 7.43 3.20 9.87
CA ALA A 91 8.88 3.18 9.98
C ALA A 91 9.36 3.21 11.44
N SER A 92 8.56 3.76 12.35
CA SER A 92 8.91 3.78 13.77
C SER A 92 8.73 2.43 14.46
N GLN A 93 8.05 1.48 13.80
CA GLN A 93 7.80 0.12 14.30
C GLN A 93 8.11 -0.92 13.21
N LEU A 94 9.26 -0.78 12.60
CA LEU A 94 9.61 -1.52 11.39
C LEU A 94 9.61 -3.04 11.56
N ASN A 95 10.13 -3.54 12.69
CA ASN A 95 10.18 -4.99 12.94
C ASN A 95 8.81 -5.64 12.86
N ARG A 96 7.80 -4.99 13.45
CA ARG A 96 6.42 -5.48 13.41
C ARG A 96 5.88 -5.50 11.99
N SER A 97 6.19 -4.47 11.21
CA SER A 97 5.72 -4.35 9.84
C SER A 97 6.36 -5.38 8.92
N LEU A 98 7.63 -5.69 9.13
CA LEU A 98 8.35 -6.67 8.30
C LEU A 98 7.80 -8.09 8.48
N PHE A 99 7.28 -8.41 9.65
CA PHE A 99 6.62 -9.71 9.88
C PHE A 99 5.44 -9.92 8.93
N MET A 100 4.64 -8.87 8.74
CA MET A 100 3.49 -8.95 7.84
C MET A 100 3.91 -9.19 6.40
N LEU A 101 5.05 -8.62 5.99
CA LEU A 101 5.53 -8.75 4.62
C LEU A 101 5.83 -10.20 4.21
N ALA A 102 6.18 -11.05 5.18
CA ALA A 102 6.48 -12.45 4.88
C ALA A 102 5.30 -13.17 4.24
N ASP A 103 4.08 -12.78 4.57
CA ASP A 103 2.87 -13.38 4.02
C ASP A 103 2.64 -13.00 2.55
N TYR A 104 3.32 -11.97 2.06
CA TYR A 104 3.13 -11.48 0.69
C TYR A 104 4.26 -11.91 -0.24
N THR A 105 5.19 -12.74 0.24
CA THR A 105 6.23 -13.31 -0.62
C THR A 105 5.60 -14.34 -1.56
N GLY A 106 6.05 -14.37 -2.81
CA GLY A 106 5.52 -15.31 -3.79
C GLY A 106 4.26 -14.85 -4.51
N ILE A 107 3.76 -13.65 -4.22
CA ILE A 107 2.64 -13.07 -4.96
C ILE A 107 3.13 -12.68 -6.35
N ARG A 108 2.30 -12.95 -7.37
CA ARG A 108 2.67 -12.68 -8.77
C ARG A 108 2.60 -11.21 -9.15
N VAL A 109 1.90 -10.40 -8.37
CA VAL A 109 1.74 -8.97 -8.62
C VAL A 109 2.93 -8.24 -7.99
N PRO A 110 3.45 -7.16 -8.62
CA PRO A 110 4.48 -6.35 -7.99
C PRO A 110 4.06 -5.84 -6.62
N VAL A 111 4.94 -5.96 -5.64
CA VAL A 111 4.71 -5.51 -4.27
C VAL A 111 5.69 -4.39 -3.95
N VAL A 112 5.19 -3.31 -3.38
CA VAL A 112 5.99 -2.16 -2.97
C VAL A 112 5.75 -1.89 -1.49
N LEU A 113 6.82 -1.65 -0.74
CA LEU A 113 6.74 -1.26 0.66
C LEU A 113 6.79 0.26 0.77
N LEU A 114 5.74 0.84 1.34
CA LEU A 114 5.68 2.27 1.62
C LEU A 114 6.00 2.48 3.11
N LEU A 115 7.12 3.13 3.41
CA LEU A 115 7.51 3.40 4.80
C LEU A 115 6.99 4.77 5.21
N ASN A 116 5.91 4.76 5.95
CA ASN A 116 5.30 5.97 6.50
C ASN A 116 5.92 6.33 7.85
N MET A 117 5.66 7.53 8.32
CA MET A 117 6.11 8.02 9.62
C MET A 117 7.63 8.08 9.74
N MET A 118 8.29 8.38 8.62
CA MET A 118 9.74 8.56 8.60
C MET A 118 10.18 9.70 9.53
N ASP A 119 9.36 10.75 9.66
CA ASP A 119 9.59 11.86 10.57
C ASP A 119 9.58 11.40 12.03
N VAL A 120 8.62 10.53 12.39
CA VAL A 120 8.53 9.97 13.74
C VAL A 120 9.74 9.11 14.04
N ALA A 121 10.13 8.22 13.11
CA ALA A 121 11.31 7.38 13.30
C ALA A 121 12.57 8.21 13.52
N LYS A 122 12.73 9.28 12.73
CA LYS A 122 13.87 10.18 12.86
C LYS A 122 13.88 10.88 14.21
N SER A 123 12.73 11.34 14.69
CA SER A 123 12.63 12.01 15.99
C SER A 123 12.94 11.07 17.15
N GLN A 124 12.76 9.76 16.96
CA GLN A 124 13.11 8.73 17.95
C GLN A 124 14.56 8.28 17.85
N GLY A 125 15.37 8.93 17.01
CA GLY A 125 16.76 8.57 16.82
C GLY A 125 17.00 7.31 15.99
N LYS A 126 15.97 6.83 15.30
CA LYS A 126 16.07 5.64 14.46
C LYS A 126 16.61 6.00 13.08
N GLN A 127 17.58 5.25 12.63
CA GLN A 127 18.09 5.36 11.27
C GLN A 127 17.54 4.23 10.44
N ILE A 128 16.81 4.57 9.37
CA ILE A 128 16.18 3.60 8.49
C ILE A 128 16.94 3.56 7.17
N ASP A 129 17.57 2.43 6.89
CA ASP A 129 18.28 2.21 5.63
C ASP A 129 17.30 1.62 4.61
N THR A 130 16.60 2.49 3.88
CA THR A 130 15.59 2.06 2.91
C THR A 130 16.20 1.24 1.77
N ASN A 131 17.41 1.56 1.35
CA ASN A 131 18.09 0.82 0.29
C ASN A 131 18.49 -0.59 0.76
N GLY A 132 18.96 -0.71 1.99
CA GLY A 132 19.29 -2.00 2.57
C GLY A 132 18.07 -2.90 2.72
N ILE A 133 16.96 -2.32 3.15
CA ILE A 133 15.70 -3.05 3.28
C ILE A 133 15.21 -3.53 1.92
N ALA A 134 15.25 -2.66 0.91
CA ALA A 134 14.84 -3.01 -0.45
C ALA A 134 15.68 -4.17 -0.99
N LYS A 135 16.97 -4.13 -0.75
CA LYS A 135 17.89 -5.17 -1.17
C LYS A 135 17.61 -6.50 -0.50
N SER A 136 17.36 -6.47 0.82
CA SER A 136 17.08 -7.67 1.61
C SER A 136 15.75 -8.30 1.23
N LEU A 137 14.74 -7.50 0.95
CA LEU A 137 13.39 -7.99 0.63
C LEU A 137 13.20 -8.29 -0.84
N GLY A 138 14.02 -7.72 -1.71
CA GLY A 138 13.87 -7.86 -3.16
C GLY A 138 12.68 -7.10 -3.73
N ILE A 139 12.20 -6.07 -3.02
CA ILE A 139 11.07 -5.23 -3.48
C ILE A 139 11.43 -3.76 -3.31
N PRO A 140 10.81 -2.87 -4.10
CA PRO A 140 11.01 -1.44 -3.92
C PRO A 140 10.52 -0.98 -2.55
N VAL A 141 11.25 -0.03 -1.95
CA VAL A 141 10.90 0.59 -0.67
C VAL A 141 10.85 2.09 -0.87
N VAL A 142 9.71 2.69 -0.55
CA VAL A 142 9.46 4.11 -0.76
C VAL A 142 9.23 4.78 0.61
N PRO A 143 10.14 5.65 1.05
CA PRO A 143 9.89 6.43 2.26
C PRO A 143 8.94 7.59 1.96
N LEU A 144 8.02 7.83 2.89
CA LEU A 144 7.11 8.97 2.74
C LEU A 144 6.54 9.40 4.09
N VAL A 145 5.87 10.55 4.07
CA VAL A 145 5.06 11.02 5.19
C VAL A 145 3.64 11.19 4.62
N ALA A 146 2.73 10.29 4.96
CA ALA A 146 1.39 10.25 4.37
C ALA A 146 0.59 11.52 4.66
N ALA A 147 0.88 12.20 5.75
CA ALA A 147 0.21 13.45 6.12
C ALA A 147 0.69 14.66 5.31
N ASP A 148 1.78 14.53 4.55
CA ASP A 148 2.37 15.64 3.80
C ASP A 148 2.37 15.34 2.31
N LYS A 149 1.38 15.88 1.59
CA LYS A 149 1.25 15.68 0.15
C LYS A 149 2.46 16.14 -0.65
N LYS A 150 3.24 17.08 -0.12
CA LYS A 150 4.45 17.55 -0.79
C LYS A 150 5.50 16.46 -0.91
N GLN A 151 5.41 15.41 -0.10
CA GLN A 151 6.36 14.30 -0.10
C GLN A 151 5.87 13.10 -0.91
N TYR A 152 4.79 13.23 -1.67
CA TYR A 152 4.26 12.13 -2.49
C TYR A 152 5.04 11.92 -3.79
N GLY A 153 6.00 12.78 -4.11
CA GLY A 153 6.77 12.68 -5.34
C GLY A 153 7.48 11.33 -5.53
N THR A 154 8.03 10.78 -4.45
CA THR A 154 8.69 9.47 -4.51
C THR A 154 7.70 8.35 -4.83
N PHE A 155 6.49 8.44 -4.26
CA PHE A 155 5.42 7.50 -4.55
C PHE A 155 5.01 7.55 -6.03
N PHE A 156 4.83 8.74 -6.57
CA PHE A 156 4.45 8.90 -7.99
C PHE A 156 5.56 8.42 -8.92
N ARG A 157 6.81 8.66 -8.59
CA ARG A 157 7.94 8.15 -9.40
C ARG A 157 7.99 6.63 -9.39
N MET A 158 7.67 6.02 -8.26
CA MET A 158 7.59 4.55 -8.15
C MET A 158 6.49 4.01 -9.08
N LEU A 159 5.32 4.64 -9.09
CA LEU A 159 4.22 4.22 -9.97
C LEU A 159 4.62 4.31 -11.44
N GLU A 160 5.29 5.40 -11.83
CA GLU A 160 5.79 5.55 -13.20
C GLU A 160 6.78 4.45 -13.58
N SER A 161 7.66 4.08 -12.64
CA SER A 161 8.65 3.03 -12.85
C SER A 161 7.99 1.68 -13.10
N ILE A 162 6.96 1.35 -12.34
CA ILE A 162 6.22 0.10 -12.51
C ILE A 162 5.48 0.07 -13.84
N ASP A 163 4.86 1.18 -14.23
CA ASP A 163 4.14 1.27 -15.50
C ASP A 163 5.08 1.02 -16.69
N LYS A 164 6.30 1.55 -16.63
CA LYS A 164 7.30 1.32 -17.69
C LYS A 164 7.73 -0.14 -17.76
N ASN A 165 7.86 -0.80 -16.63
CA ASN A 165 8.30 -2.19 -16.58
C ASN A 165 7.19 -3.18 -16.96
N ALA A 166 5.94 -2.75 -16.91
CA ALA A 166 4.79 -3.58 -17.24
C ALA A 166 4.45 -3.62 -18.72
N SER A 167 5.10 -2.77 -19.51
CA SER A 167 4.82 -2.68 -20.95
C SER A 167 5.64 -3.65 -21.80
#